data_91b31d2c43375d3e0ccb1425a5f51a7a
#
_entry.id   91b31d2c43375d3e0ccb1425a5f51a7a
#
_cell.length_a   1.000
_cell.length_b   1.000
_cell.length_c   1.000
_cell.angle_alpha   90.00
_cell.angle_beta   90.00
_cell.angle_gamma   90.00
#
_symmetry.space_group_name_H-M   'P 1'
#
loop_
_entity.id
_entity.type
_entity.pdbx_description
1 polymer ?
#
loop_
_entity_poly.entity_id
_entity_poly.type
_entity_poly.pdbx_seq_one_letter_code
_entity_poly.pdbx_strand_id
1 'polypeptide(L)'
;MNNNSKEPLFHIVKRGALPWYKAWGIRLLAVVIALIVCAIITMTVTGENPIQVYATMIDSSFGSERKVWILAQNTAMLLGVSLAVTPAFRMRFWNIGGEGQILAGCLAAAACMICLADTVPNGLLIAISAVASIIAGAIWGGIPAFFKAKWNTNETLFTLMMNYVATQLVAFFVIIWEVPKGAGQIGIINQSTPVSYTHLRAHETVL
;
A
#
# COMPACT_ATOMS: atom_id res chain seq x y z
N MET A 1 -57.85 -6.25 -26.37
CA MET A 1 -57.05 -6.44 -25.12
C MET A 1 -56.17 -5.24 -24.96
N ASN A 2 -56.58 -4.32 -24.10
CA ASN A 2 -55.90 -3.03 -23.87
C ASN A 2 -54.83 -3.25 -22.83
N ASN A 3 -53.54 -3.39 -23.26
CA ASN A 3 -52.42 -3.59 -22.38
C ASN A 3 -51.93 -2.22 -21.92
N ASN A 4 -52.60 -1.62 -20.91
CA ASN A 4 -52.15 -0.46 -20.21
C ASN A 4 -50.96 -0.91 -19.30
N SER A 5 -49.82 -1.21 -19.88
CA SER A 5 -48.58 -1.29 -19.14
C SER A 5 -48.22 0.14 -18.68
N LYS A 6 -48.50 0.43 -17.41
CA LYS A 6 -48.06 1.67 -16.79
C LYS A 6 -46.54 1.78 -16.99
N GLU A 7 -46.10 2.75 -17.79
CA GLU A 7 -44.66 3.02 -17.94
C GLU A 7 -44.08 3.30 -16.57
N PRO A 8 -42.92 2.71 -16.22
CA PRO A 8 -42.31 2.99 -14.94
C PRO A 8 -41.93 4.48 -14.84
N LEU A 9 -42.24 5.07 -13.68
CA LEU A 9 -41.99 6.49 -13.39
C LEU A 9 -40.53 6.92 -13.53
N PHE A 10 -39.61 5.94 -13.53
CA PHE A 10 -38.16 6.18 -13.67
C PHE A 10 -37.57 5.25 -14.71
N HIS A 11 -36.95 5.81 -15.73
CA HIS A 11 -36.16 5.08 -16.71
C HIS A 11 -34.66 5.31 -16.47
N ILE A 12 -33.91 4.23 -16.28
CA ILE A 12 -32.45 4.29 -16.25
C ILE A 12 -31.96 4.29 -17.69
N VAL A 13 -31.54 5.44 -18.18
CA VAL A 13 -30.98 5.59 -19.53
C VAL A 13 -29.47 5.69 -19.44
N LYS A 14 -28.77 5.00 -20.34
CA LYS A 14 -27.32 5.12 -20.45
C LYS A 14 -26.96 6.57 -20.81
N ARG A 15 -26.25 7.25 -19.92
CA ARG A 15 -25.83 8.64 -20.12
C ARG A 15 -24.85 8.72 -21.29
N GLY A 16 -25.07 9.63 -22.22
CA GLY A 16 -24.10 9.95 -23.27
C GLY A 16 -22.76 10.44 -22.72
N ALA A 17 -21.71 10.34 -23.51
CA ALA A 17 -20.38 10.81 -23.13
C ALA A 17 -20.40 12.31 -22.81
N LEU A 18 -20.00 12.67 -21.58
CA LEU A 18 -19.85 14.06 -21.19
C LEU A 18 -18.58 14.65 -21.82
N PRO A 19 -18.62 15.90 -22.31
CA PRO A 19 -17.42 16.59 -22.72
C PRO A 19 -16.44 16.70 -21.55
N TRP A 20 -15.15 16.56 -21.84
CA TRP A 20 -14.08 16.43 -20.84
C TRP A 20 -14.10 17.55 -19.78
N TYR A 21 -14.38 18.80 -20.16
CA TYR A 21 -14.42 19.95 -19.25
C TYR A 21 -15.57 19.85 -18.24
N LYS A 22 -16.75 19.36 -18.64
CA LYS A 22 -17.87 19.12 -17.72
C LYS A 22 -17.57 17.97 -16.75
N ALA A 23 -16.90 16.91 -17.24
CA ALA A 23 -16.48 15.81 -16.40
C ALA A 23 -15.47 16.26 -15.33
N TRP A 24 -14.50 17.11 -15.69
CA TRP A 24 -13.56 17.70 -14.75
C TRP A 24 -14.24 18.68 -13.76
N GLY A 25 -15.16 19.51 -14.24
CA GLY A 25 -15.92 20.40 -13.36
C GLY A 25 -16.72 19.65 -12.29
N ILE A 26 -17.39 18.56 -12.66
CA ILE A 26 -18.12 17.72 -11.69
C ILE A 26 -17.16 17.08 -10.68
N ARG A 27 -15.99 16.61 -11.12
CA ARG A 27 -14.97 16.03 -10.22
C ARG A 27 -14.45 17.05 -9.23
N LEU A 28 -14.10 18.24 -9.70
CA LEU A 28 -13.64 19.33 -8.83
C LEU A 28 -14.72 19.74 -7.81
N LEU A 29 -15.96 19.87 -8.27
CA LEU A 29 -17.08 20.18 -7.38
C LEU A 29 -17.25 19.08 -6.31
N ALA A 30 -17.16 17.82 -6.69
CA ALA A 30 -17.25 16.70 -5.74
C ALA A 30 -16.13 16.75 -4.70
N VAL A 31 -14.90 17.08 -5.10
CA VAL A 31 -13.77 17.26 -4.19
C VAL A 31 -14.01 18.40 -3.22
N VAL A 32 -14.47 19.54 -3.71
CA VAL A 32 -14.78 20.72 -2.85
C VAL A 32 -15.87 20.37 -1.83
N ILE A 33 -16.94 19.71 -2.26
CA ILE A 33 -18.02 19.28 -1.35
C ILE A 33 -17.46 18.31 -0.30
N ALA A 34 -16.63 17.34 -0.69
CA ALA A 34 -16.00 16.41 0.23
C ALA A 34 -15.13 17.13 1.27
N LEU A 35 -14.34 18.11 0.85
CA LEU A 35 -13.51 18.91 1.78
C LEU A 35 -14.40 19.71 2.76
N ILE A 36 -15.51 20.31 2.30
CA ILE A 36 -16.43 21.03 3.18
C ILE A 36 -17.06 20.08 4.20
N VAL A 37 -17.51 18.90 3.78
CA VAL A 37 -18.09 17.90 4.69
C VAL A 37 -17.03 17.45 5.71
N CYS A 38 -15.81 17.16 5.27
CA CYS A 38 -14.71 16.83 6.19
C CYS A 38 -14.39 17.95 7.17
N ALA A 39 -14.42 19.21 6.72
CA ALA A 39 -14.22 20.39 7.57
C ALA A 39 -15.29 20.47 8.68
N ILE A 40 -16.57 20.27 8.32
CA ILE A 40 -17.66 20.27 9.29
C ILE A 40 -17.50 19.14 10.30
N ILE A 41 -17.17 17.93 9.85
CA ILE A 41 -16.93 16.78 10.73
C ILE A 41 -15.76 17.05 11.67
N THR A 42 -14.65 17.54 11.15
CA THR A 42 -13.47 17.88 11.98
C THR A 42 -13.84 18.91 13.06
N MET A 43 -14.50 19.98 12.67
CA MET A 43 -14.91 21.04 13.60
C MET A 43 -15.87 20.51 14.69
N THR A 44 -16.78 19.61 14.35
CA THR A 44 -17.77 19.07 15.30
C THR A 44 -17.18 18.01 16.22
N VAL A 45 -16.22 17.23 15.74
CA VAL A 45 -15.65 16.12 16.52
C VAL A 45 -14.44 16.54 17.35
N THR A 46 -13.54 17.36 16.78
CA THR A 46 -12.29 17.74 17.43
C THR A 46 -12.31 19.16 18.01
N GLY A 47 -13.24 20.01 17.57
CA GLY A 47 -13.27 21.43 17.92
C GLY A 47 -12.16 22.28 17.28
N GLU A 48 -11.30 21.66 16.46
CA GLU A 48 -10.18 22.32 15.80
C GLU A 48 -10.61 23.13 14.58
N ASN A 49 -9.84 24.17 14.26
CA ASN A 49 -10.09 24.98 13.08
C ASN A 49 -9.74 24.20 11.79
N PRO A 50 -10.71 23.90 10.91
CA PRO A 50 -10.48 23.12 9.70
C PRO A 50 -9.41 23.71 8.78
N ILE A 51 -9.27 25.04 8.73
CA ILE A 51 -8.26 25.73 7.91
C ILE A 51 -6.87 25.41 8.42
N GLN A 52 -6.67 25.39 9.74
CA GLN A 52 -5.40 25.00 10.35
C GLN A 52 -5.07 23.51 10.06
N VAL A 53 -6.07 22.64 10.15
CA VAL A 53 -5.90 21.22 9.84
C VAL A 53 -5.45 21.03 8.39
N TYR A 54 -6.10 21.69 7.43
CA TYR A 54 -5.69 21.60 6.03
C TYR A 54 -4.31 22.24 5.76
N ALA A 55 -4.01 23.36 6.40
CA ALA A 55 -2.68 23.97 6.31
C ALA A 55 -1.59 23.02 6.82
N THR A 56 -1.84 22.37 7.96
CA THR A 56 -0.92 21.35 8.53
C THR A 56 -0.77 20.13 7.63
N MET A 57 -1.84 19.67 6.98
CA MET A 57 -1.76 18.57 6.01
C MET A 57 -0.88 18.93 4.81
N ILE A 58 -1.01 20.14 4.28
CA ILE A 58 -0.16 20.63 3.18
C ILE A 58 1.29 20.79 3.66
N ASP A 59 1.50 21.38 4.83
CA ASP A 59 2.83 21.52 5.40
C ASP A 59 3.49 20.17 5.70
N SER A 60 2.72 19.19 6.16
CA SER A 60 3.21 17.83 6.39
C SER A 60 3.70 17.13 5.12
N SER A 61 3.17 17.51 3.96
CA SER A 61 3.54 16.93 2.67
C SER A 61 4.64 17.72 1.95
N PHE A 62 4.61 19.05 2.04
CA PHE A 62 5.45 19.95 1.24
C PHE A 62 6.31 20.92 2.05
N GLY A 63 6.17 20.98 3.37
CA GLY A 63 6.81 21.96 4.23
C GLY A 63 8.33 21.85 4.39
N SER A 64 8.95 20.78 3.89
CA SER A 64 10.41 20.65 3.86
C SER A 64 10.85 19.70 2.74
N GLU A 65 12.09 19.84 2.28
CA GLU A 65 12.70 18.97 1.26
C GLU A 65 12.62 17.49 1.65
N ARG A 66 12.87 17.16 2.91
CA ARG A 66 12.74 15.78 3.42
C ARG A 66 11.31 15.24 3.29
N LYS A 67 10.30 16.06 3.60
CA LYS A 67 8.89 15.67 3.49
C LYS A 67 8.49 15.41 2.02
N VAL A 68 8.94 16.27 1.11
CA VAL A 68 8.74 16.10 -0.34
C VAL A 68 9.42 14.82 -0.84
N TRP A 69 10.63 14.53 -0.36
CA TRP A 69 11.34 13.29 -0.71
C TRP A 69 10.58 12.05 -0.25
N ILE A 70 10.08 12.04 0.98
CA ILE A 70 9.24 10.95 1.52
C ILE A 70 7.96 10.80 0.70
N LEU A 71 7.31 11.91 0.35
CA LEU A 71 6.12 11.90 -0.51
C LEU A 71 6.41 11.29 -1.89
N ALA A 72 7.53 11.67 -2.51
CA ALA A 72 7.97 11.12 -3.79
C ALA A 72 8.26 9.62 -3.69
N GLN A 73 8.92 9.18 -2.63
CA GLN A 73 9.21 7.77 -2.37
C GLN A 73 7.93 6.94 -2.20
N ASN A 74 6.98 7.41 -1.40
CA ASN A 74 5.70 6.74 -1.20
C ASN A 74 4.88 6.70 -2.51
N THR A 75 4.91 7.78 -3.28
CA THR A 75 4.24 7.85 -4.59
C THR A 75 4.84 6.85 -5.57
N ALA A 76 6.17 6.74 -5.62
CA ALA A 76 6.86 5.77 -6.48
C ALA A 76 6.52 4.32 -6.09
N MET A 77 6.44 4.02 -4.78
CA MET A 77 6.02 2.70 -4.30
C MET A 77 4.58 2.39 -4.72
N LEU A 78 3.64 3.32 -4.51
CA LEU A 78 2.24 3.15 -4.92
C LEU A 78 2.10 2.98 -6.43
N LEU A 79 2.87 3.73 -7.21
CA LEU A 79 2.90 3.59 -8.66
C LEU A 79 3.39 2.19 -9.06
N GLY A 80 4.47 1.71 -8.46
CA GLY A 80 5.01 0.37 -8.70
C GLY A 80 3.98 -0.73 -8.41
N VAL A 81 3.30 -0.66 -7.26
CA VAL A 81 2.24 -1.60 -6.90
C VAL A 81 1.08 -1.53 -7.88
N SER A 82 0.65 -0.32 -8.27
CA SER A 82 -0.44 -0.12 -9.23
C SER A 82 -0.13 -0.73 -10.59
N LEU A 83 1.11 -0.58 -11.06
CA LEU A 83 1.57 -1.18 -12.31
C LEU A 83 1.61 -2.72 -12.20
N ALA A 84 2.09 -3.25 -11.09
CA ALA A 84 2.16 -4.69 -10.85
C ALA A 84 0.76 -5.36 -10.82
N VAL A 85 -0.25 -4.68 -10.27
CA VAL A 85 -1.62 -5.21 -10.17
C VAL A 85 -2.41 -5.06 -11.48
N THR A 86 -2.06 -4.10 -12.33
CA THR A 86 -2.76 -3.80 -13.59
C THR A 86 -2.94 -5.02 -14.51
N PRO A 87 -1.94 -5.90 -14.76
CA PRO A 87 -2.11 -7.08 -15.60
C PRO A 87 -3.15 -8.07 -15.04
N ALA A 88 -3.17 -8.27 -13.71
CA ALA A 88 -4.12 -9.16 -13.05
C ALA A 88 -5.56 -8.69 -13.28
N PHE A 89 -5.83 -7.39 -13.09
CA PHE A 89 -7.16 -6.83 -13.37
C PHE A 89 -7.56 -6.90 -14.85
N ARG A 90 -6.61 -6.72 -15.78
CA ARG A 90 -6.90 -6.89 -17.21
C ARG A 90 -7.30 -8.31 -17.56
N MET A 91 -6.74 -9.31 -16.88
CA MET A 91 -7.12 -10.72 -17.01
C MET A 91 -8.41 -11.08 -16.24
N ARG A 92 -9.10 -10.09 -15.66
CA ARG A 92 -10.28 -10.30 -14.78
C ARG A 92 -9.96 -11.17 -13.56
N PHE A 93 -8.73 -11.19 -13.13
CA PHE A 93 -8.31 -11.80 -11.87
C PHE A 93 -8.26 -10.71 -10.79
N TRP A 94 -9.24 -10.73 -9.90
CA TRP A 94 -9.38 -9.73 -8.83
C TRP A 94 -8.42 -10.05 -7.69
N ASN A 95 -7.16 -9.71 -7.90
CA ASN A 95 -6.12 -9.93 -6.90
C ASN A 95 -6.09 -8.78 -5.87
N ILE A 96 -6.68 -9.01 -4.70
CA ILE A 96 -6.59 -8.10 -3.54
C ILE A 96 -5.40 -8.50 -2.64
N GLY A 97 -4.65 -9.54 -3.01
CA GLY A 97 -3.54 -10.12 -2.25
C GLY A 97 -2.19 -9.41 -2.38
N GLY A 98 -2.16 -8.19 -2.94
CA GLY A 98 -0.92 -7.44 -3.12
C GLY A 98 -0.16 -7.19 -1.82
N GLU A 99 -0.87 -6.93 -0.72
CA GLU A 99 -0.28 -6.75 0.61
C GLU A 99 0.46 -8.00 1.07
N GLY A 100 -0.18 -9.18 0.98
CA GLY A 100 0.46 -10.45 1.35
C GLY A 100 1.68 -10.79 0.50
N GLN A 101 1.65 -10.45 -0.81
CA GLN A 101 2.80 -10.63 -1.70
C GLN A 101 3.98 -9.75 -1.29
N ILE A 102 3.71 -8.48 -0.94
CA ILE A 102 4.73 -7.56 -0.43
C ILE A 102 5.30 -8.07 0.89
N LEU A 103 4.44 -8.47 1.82
CA LEU A 103 4.86 -9.00 3.13
C LEU A 103 5.72 -10.26 2.99
N ALA A 104 5.35 -11.20 2.11
CA ALA A 104 6.14 -12.40 1.83
C ALA A 104 7.50 -12.05 1.22
N GLY A 105 7.54 -11.09 0.28
CA GLY A 105 8.78 -10.60 -0.30
C GLY A 105 9.68 -9.91 0.72
N CYS A 106 9.12 -9.04 1.56
CA CYS A 106 9.85 -8.37 2.63
C CYS A 106 10.41 -9.36 3.67
N LEU A 107 9.62 -10.39 4.01
CA LEU A 107 10.06 -11.44 4.93
C LEU A 107 11.25 -12.22 4.37
N ALA A 108 11.23 -12.58 3.08
CA ALA A 108 12.34 -13.25 2.41
C ALA A 108 13.59 -12.36 2.35
N ALA A 109 13.44 -11.06 2.07
CA ALA A 109 14.56 -10.12 2.11
C ALA A 109 15.15 -10.01 3.51
N ALA A 110 14.31 -9.85 4.53
CA ALA A 110 14.76 -9.77 5.93
C ALA A 110 15.49 -11.05 6.36
N ALA A 111 14.97 -12.22 5.99
CA ALA A 111 15.63 -13.49 6.25
C ALA A 111 17.03 -13.55 5.63
N CYS A 112 17.17 -13.17 4.35
CA CYS A 112 18.46 -13.10 3.69
C CYS A 112 19.41 -12.13 4.39
N MET A 113 18.94 -10.94 4.75
CA MET A 113 19.75 -9.94 5.44
C MET A 113 20.20 -10.40 6.82
N ILE A 114 19.34 -11.07 7.59
CA ILE A 114 19.68 -11.56 8.93
C ILE A 114 20.65 -12.75 8.85
N CYS A 115 20.42 -13.69 7.92
CA CYS A 115 21.21 -14.93 7.86
C CYS A 115 22.55 -14.77 7.13
N LEU A 116 22.67 -13.81 6.19
CA LEU A 116 23.81 -13.69 5.29
C LEU A 116 24.63 -12.42 5.48
N ALA A 117 24.21 -11.50 6.39
CA ALA A 117 24.87 -10.21 6.59
C ALA A 117 26.38 -10.30 6.85
N ASP A 118 26.79 -11.28 7.65
CA ASP A 118 28.18 -11.44 8.08
C ASP A 118 29.02 -12.33 7.14
N THR A 119 28.39 -12.97 6.15
CA THR A 119 29.05 -13.96 5.29
C THR A 119 29.26 -13.46 3.86
N VAL A 120 28.51 -12.43 3.42
CA VAL A 120 28.48 -12.03 2.01
C VAL A 120 28.70 -10.51 1.87
N PRO A 121 29.44 -10.05 0.84
CA PRO A 121 29.59 -8.62 0.55
C PRO A 121 28.24 -7.93 0.32
N ASN A 122 28.10 -6.69 0.80
CA ASN A 122 26.83 -5.94 0.75
C ASN A 122 26.16 -5.90 -0.63
N GLY A 123 26.94 -5.72 -1.71
CA GLY A 123 26.37 -5.70 -3.07
C GLY A 123 25.73 -7.02 -3.48
N LEU A 124 26.37 -8.14 -3.14
CA LEU A 124 25.84 -9.48 -3.42
C LEU A 124 24.65 -9.80 -2.49
N LEU A 125 24.70 -9.36 -1.23
CA LEU A 125 23.59 -9.52 -0.28
C LEU A 125 22.32 -8.83 -0.79
N ILE A 126 22.43 -7.59 -1.29
CA ILE A 126 21.31 -6.85 -1.88
C ILE A 126 20.73 -7.60 -3.09
N ALA A 127 21.60 -8.11 -3.98
CA ALA A 127 21.17 -8.87 -5.15
C ALA A 127 20.42 -10.16 -4.77
N ILE A 128 20.96 -10.94 -3.81
CA ILE A 128 20.34 -12.16 -3.29
C ILE A 128 18.99 -11.83 -2.65
N SER A 129 18.93 -10.80 -1.80
CA SER A 129 17.69 -10.38 -1.12
C SER A 129 16.62 -9.93 -2.13
N ALA A 130 17.01 -9.22 -3.19
CA ALA A 130 16.09 -8.81 -4.25
C ALA A 130 15.51 -10.01 -5.00
N VAL A 131 16.36 -10.96 -5.39
CA VAL A 131 15.93 -12.18 -6.08
C VAL A 131 15.04 -13.04 -5.17
N ALA A 132 15.42 -13.22 -3.91
CA ALA A 132 14.61 -13.94 -2.93
C ALA A 132 13.23 -13.32 -2.72
N SER A 133 13.15 -11.99 -2.65
CA SER A 133 11.89 -11.24 -2.55
C SER A 133 10.98 -11.46 -3.75
N ILE A 134 11.54 -11.40 -4.96
CA ILE A 134 10.80 -11.64 -6.20
C ILE A 134 10.23 -13.06 -6.22
N ILE A 135 11.04 -14.05 -5.88
CA ILE A 135 10.62 -15.45 -5.85
C ILE A 135 9.54 -15.67 -4.79
N ALA A 136 9.73 -15.16 -3.58
CA ALA A 136 8.76 -15.32 -2.49
C ALA A 136 7.42 -14.65 -2.83
N GLY A 137 7.44 -13.43 -3.33
CA GLY A 137 6.24 -12.72 -3.77
C GLY A 137 5.52 -13.42 -4.93
N ALA A 138 6.28 -13.97 -5.90
CA ALA A 138 5.73 -14.71 -7.02
C ALA A 138 5.08 -16.03 -6.57
N ILE A 139 5.72 -16.79 -5.68
CA ILE A 139 5.16 -18.01 -5.09
C ILE A 139 3.88 -17.68 -4.33
N TRP A 140 3.91 -16.62 -3.49
CA TRP A 140 2.74 -16.20 -2.71
C TRP A 140 1.55 -15.84 -3.58
N GLY A 141 1.77 -15.09 -4.66
CA GLY A 141 0.72 -14.75 -5.63
C GLY A 141 0.32 -15.92 -6.53
N GLY A 142 1.20 -16.88 -6.75
CA GLY A 142 0.94 -18.10 -7.53
C GLY A 142 -0.03 -19.05 -6.85
N ILE A 143 -0.04 -19.11 -5.51
CA ILE A 143 -0.95 -19.97 -4.74
C ILE A 143 -2.42 -19.72 -5.10
N PRO A 144 -2.99 -18.52 -4.93
CA PRO A 144 -4.39 -18.26 -5.28
C PRO A 144 -4.66 -18.42 -6.78
N ALA A 145 -3.69 -18.10 -7.64
CA ALA A 145 -3.83 -18.28 -9.08
C ALA A 145 -3.96 -19.77 -9.45
N PHE A 146 -3.16 -20.64 -8.83
CA PHE A 146 -3.24 -22.09 -9.02
C PHE A 146 -4.61 -22.64 -8.57
N PHE A 147 -5.10 -22.25 -7.39
CA PHE A 147 -6.39 -22.67 -6.88
C PHE A 147 -7.54 -22.17 -7.77
N LYS A 148 -7.44 -20.95 -8.28
CA LYS A 148 -8.40 -20.42 -9.24
C LYS A 148 -8.42 -21.23 -10.53
N ALA A 149 -7.26 -21.55 -11.09
CA ALA A 149 -7.15 -22.28 -12.34
C ALA A 149 -7.68 -23.73 -12.23
N LYS A 150 -7.39 -24.40 -11.10
CA LYS A 150 -7.74 -25.81 -10.94
C LYS A 150 -9.15 -26.05 -10.41
N TRP A 151 -9.64 -25.22 -9.48
CA TRP A 151 -10.91 -25.42 -8.80
C TRP A 151 -11.91 -24.28 -8.97
N ASN A 152 -11.57 -23.26 -9.78
CA ASN A 152 -12.39 -22.07 -10.00
C ASN A 152 -12.84 -21.40 -8.69
N THR A 153 -11.96 -21.36 -7.69
CA THR A 153 -12.22 -20.73 -6.39
C THR A 153 -12.45 -19.24 -6.57
N ASN A 154 -13.09 -18.61 -5.57
CA ASN A 154 -13.23 -17.14 -5.54
C ASN A 154 -11.87 -16.51 -5.23
N GLU A 155 -11.23 -15.93 -6.25
CA GLU A 155 -9.90 -15.32 -6.17
C GLU A 155 -9.84 -14.15 -5.18
N THR A 156 -10.89 -13.34 -5.13
CA THR A 156 -10.96 -12.17 -4.26
C THR A 156 -10.90 -12.57 -2.78
N LEU A 157 -11.74 -13.55 -2.41
CA LEU A 157 -11.78 -14.04 -1.03
C LEU A 157 -10.48 -14.77 -0.67
N PHE A 158 -9.98 -15.60 -1.59
CA PHE A 158 -8.75 -16.37 -1.36
C PHE A 158 -7.54 -15.46 -1.16
N THR A 159 -7.36 -14.46 -2.04
CA THR A 159 -6.25 -13.51 -1.94
C THR A 159 -6.34 -12.63 -0.69
N LEU A 160 -7.55 -12.26 -0.26
CA LEU A 160 -7.75 -11.53 0.99
C LEU A 160 -7.34 -12.38 2.21
N MET A 161 -7.73 -13.66 2.24
CA MET A 161 -7.32 -14.56 3.32
C MET A 161 -5.80 -14.75 3.36
N MET A 162 -5.15 -14.81 2.20
CA MET A 162 -3.69 -14.90 2.10
C MET A 162 -2.98 -13.69 2.71
N ASN A 163 -3.59 -12.49 2.68
CA ASN A 163 -3.03 -11.30 3.35
C ASN A 163 -2.96 -11.53 4.88
N TYR A 164 -4.04 -12.05 5.48
CA TYR A 164 -4.05 -12.34 6.92
C TYR A 164 -3.01 -13.40 7.29
N VAL A 165 -2.87 -14.43 6.48
CA VAL A 165 -1.83 -15.47 6.69
C VAL A 165 -0.43 -14.84 6.61
N ALA A 166 -0.17 -13.98 5.63
CA ALA A 166 1.11 -13.28 5.50
C ALA A 166 1.41 -12.40 6.72
N THR A 167 0.41 -11.65 7.19
CA THR A 167 0.56 -10.79 8.37
C THR A 167 0.92 -11.60 9.62
N GLN A 168 0.25 -12.73 9.85
CA GLN A 168 0.56 -13.61 10.98
C GLN A 168 1.94 -14.28 10.85
N LEU A 169 2.33 -14.63 9.62
CA LEU A 169 3.65 -15.18 9.34
C LEU A 169 4.75 -14.15 9.67
N VAL A 170 4.58 -12.91 9.23
CA VAL A 170 5.52 -11.82 9.56
C VAL A 170 5.58 -11.58 11.07
N ALA A 171 4.43 -11.51 11.76
CA ALA A 171 4.39 -11.35 13.20
C ALA A 171 5.15 -12.47 13.93
N PHE A 172 4.98 -13.72 13.50
CA PHE A 172 5.70 -14.86 14.04
C PHE A 172 7.22 -14.71 13.87
N PHE A 173 7.70 -14.36 12.69
CA PHE A 173 9.13 -14.18 12.45
C PHE A 173 9.71 -12.96 13.16
N VAL A 174 8.94 -11.89 13.33
CA VAL A 174 9.35 -10.73 14.14
C VAL A 174 9.64 -11.17 15.58
N ILE A 175 8.78 -11.99 16.19
CA ILE A 175 9.00 -12.52 17.55
C ILE A 175 10.27 -13.39 17.61
N ILE A 176 10.56 -14.16 16.56
CA ILE A 176 11.79 -15.00 16.52
C ILE A 176 13.03 -14.11 16.42
N TRP A 177 13.00 -13.07 15.59
CA TRP A 177 14.16 -12.22 15.26
C TRP A 177 14.25 -10.96 16.11
N GLU A 178 13.31 -10.71 17.02
CA GLU A 178 13.33 -9.49 17.86
C GLU A 178 14.60 -9.40 18.73
N VAL A 179 15.18 -8.20 18.77
CA VAL A 179 16.33 -7.86 19.62
C VAL A 179 16.15 -6.44 20.17
N PRO A 180 16.12 -6.25 21.50
CA PRO A 180 16.11 -7.27 22.56
C PRO A 180 14.77 -8.03 22.60
N LYS A 181 14.77 -9.20 23.22
CA LYS A 181 13.54 -10.02 23.36
C LYS A 181 12.44 -9.25 24.08
N GLY A 182 11.22 -9.32 23.55
CA GLY A 182 10.05 -8.56 24.03
C GLY A 182 9.92 -7.16 23.46
N ALA A 183 10.81 -6.75 22.53
CA ALA A 183 10.73 -5.42 21.89
C ALA A 183 9.64 -5.31 20.83
N GLY A 184 9.14 -6.45 20.31
CA GLY A 184 8.14 -6.49 19.24
C GLY A 184 8.64 -5.95 17.89
N GLN A 185 9.94 -5.79 17.73
CA GLN A 185 10.56 -5.26 16.51
C GLN A 185 11.91 -5.92 16.26
N ILE A 186 12.25 -6.07 14.98
CA ILE A 186 13.57 -6.54 14.57
C ILE A 186 14.58 -5.42 14.84
N GLY A 187 15.69 -5.75 15.49
CA GLY A 187 16.78 -4.81 15.74
C GLY A 187 17.47 -4.34 14.44
N ILE A 188 18.52 -3.53 14.59
CA ILE A 188 19.29 -3.05 13.43
C ILE A 188 19.98 -4.24 12.78
N ILE A 189 19.64 -4.51 11.52
CA ILE A 189 20.26 -5.55 10.71
C ILE A 189 21.59 -5.01 10.18
N ASN A 190 22.65 -5.84 10.23
CA ASN A 190 23.97 -5.52 9.67
C ASN A 190 24.65 -4.31 10.33
N GLN A 191 24.85 -4.37 11.65
CA GLN A 191 25.56 -3.34 12.42
C GLN A 191 27.05 -3.19 12.07
N SER A 192 27.68 -4.21 11.45
CA SER A 192 29.10 -4.21 11.11
C SER A 192 29.49 -3.28 9.96
N THR A 193 28.53 -2.89 9.14
CA THR A 193 28.72 -1.88 8.10
C THR A 193 27.62 -0.82 8.23
N PRO A 194 27.80 0.19 9.08
CA PRO A 194 26.86 1.29 9.15
C PRO A 194 26.87 2.00 7.79
N VAL A 195 25.91 1.69 6.92
CA VAL A 195 25.55 2.59 5.83
C VAL A 195 25.11 3.87 6.54
N SER A 196 25.95 4.87 6.45
CA SER A 196 25.93 6.07 7.27
C SER A 196 24.62 6.85 7.08
N TYR A 197 23.58 6.49 7.81
CA TYR A 197 22.50 7.42 8.15
C TYR A 197 22.87 8.32 9.34
N THR A 198 24.15 8.32 9.75
CA THR A 198 24.68 9.15 10.84
C THR A 198 24.49 10.64 10.61
N HIS A 199 24.45 11.09 9.35
CA HIS A 199 24.14 12.50 9.06
C HIS A 199 22.70 12.92 9.35
N LEU A 200 21.76 12.00 9.39
CA LEU A 200 20.35 12.33 9.68
C LEU A 200 20.06 12.29 11.19
N ARG A 201 20.79 11.50 11.97
CA ARG A 201 20.62 11.42 13.44
C ARG A 201 21.25 12.59 14.19
N ALA A 202 22.29 13.20 13.65
CA ALA A 202 22.94 14.35 14.29
C ALA A 202 22.06 15.62 14.35
N HIS A 203 21.02 15.71 13.50
CA HIS A 203 20.06 16.83 13.51
C HIS A 203 18.84 16.62 14.40
N GLU A 204 18.58 15.41 14.88
CA GLU A 204 17.41 15.13 15.74
C GLU A 204 17.70 15.24 17.24
N THR A 205 18.96 15.41 17.64
CA THR A 205 19.37 15.55 19.06
C THR A 205 19.55 16.98 19.53
N VAL A 206 19.18 17.97 18.70
CA VAL A 206 19.32 19.40 19.02
C VAL A 206 17.95 20.11 18.90
N LEU A 207 16.92 19.55 19.53
CA LEU A 207 15.69 20.29 19.90
C LEU A 207 15.19 19.76 21.22
#